data_da06907a4e34e4750c55a79ba4b5b401
#
_entry.id   da06907a4e34e4750c55a79ba4b5b401
#
_cell.length_a   1.000
_cell.length_b   1.000
_cell.length_c   1.000
_cell.angle_alpha   90.00
_cell.angle_beta   90.00
_cell.angle_gamma   90.00
#
_symmetry.space_group_name_H-M   'P 1'
#
loop_
_entity.id
_entity.type
_entity.pdbx_description
1 polymer ?
#
loop_
_entity_poly.entity_id
_entity_poly.type
_entity_poly.pdbx_seq_one_letter_code
_entity_poly.pdbx_strand_id
1 'polypeptide(L)'
;AMEPFRALVADNLAESQRTLGFSIQTFLIGLGAVIGSYLPGILADHGFSMAAGKDGVADNIKYSFYIGAAVFIAAILVTIFFSREYPPAEYENYHGKPEKAKKEGLSEILKDFRGMPRTMRQLGLVQFFSWFALFSMWVFTTDAVATHVYGLTGNYTKSIQYNEAGNKVSAAFGVYNLVAMLYALLLPAIAKRIGRKLTHAFSLIAGGIGLISIFFIKDPAMLKYSMVGVGLAWASILAMPYVILSGSIPAGKLGIYMGIFNFFITLPQIVNGLFGGWIVKHIYGGSAIYAIVLAGFFMICAAVSVLFVFDAGAVRIKEERIQPVLV
;
A
#
# COMPACT_ATOMS: atom_id res chain seq x y z
N ALA A 1 1.36 -9.47 11.68
CA ALA A 1 2.82 -9.36 11.82
C ALA A 1 3.34 -7.93 11.54
N MET A 2 2.72 -7.16 10.63
CA MET A 2 3.28 -5.87 10.18
C MET A 2 3.32 -4.80 11.28
N GLU A 3 2.24 -4.62 12.05
CA GLU A 3 2.18 -3.60 13.10
C GLU A 3 3.11 -3.87 14.28
N PRO A 4 3.17 -5.10 14.85
CA PRO A 4 4.17 -5.42 15.87
C PRO A 4 5.62 -5.20 15.40
N PHE A 5 5.92 -5.52 14.13
CA PHE A 5 7.25 -5.30 13.58
C PHE A 5 7.59 -3.81 13.43
N ARG A 6 6.62 -2.98 13.03
CA ARG A 6 6.79 -1.53 13.00
C ARG A 6 6.98 -0.94 14.39
N ALA A 7 6.24 -1.44 15.38
CA ALA A 7 6.42 -1.04 16.77
C ALA A 7 7.83 -1.39 17.26
N LEU A 8 8.30 -2.62 17.03
CA LEU A 8 9.65 -3.06 17.37
C LEU A 8 10.75 -2.14 16.80
N VAL A 9 10.60 -1.72 15.53
CA VAL A 9 11.53 -0.78 14.90
C VAL A 9 11.48 0.59 15.60
N ALA A 10 10.28 1.09 15.92
CA ALA A 10 10.12 2.38 16.58
C ALA A 10 10.66 2.38 18.01
N ASP A 11 10.49 1.27 18.74
CA ASP A 11 10.87 1.11 20.14
C ASP A 11 12.38 0.94 20.32
N ASN A 12 13.05 0.30 19.34
CA ASN A 12 14.49 0.06 19.39
C ASN A 12 15.35 1.20 18.81
N LEU A 13 14.74 2.23 18.21
CA LEU A 13 15.48 3.33 17.58
C LEU A 13 15.25 4.66 18.28
N ALA A 14 16.32 5.42 18.49
CA ALA A 14 16.24 6.81 18.90
C ALA A 14 15.43 7.61 17.86
N GLU A 15 14.74 8.68 18.31
CA GLU A 15 13.87 9.48 17.45
C GLU A 15 14.59 10.03 16.20
N SER A 16 15.86 10.41 16.34
CA SER A 16 16.71 10.86 15.23
C SER A 16 16.99 9.77 14.18
N GLN A 17 16.94 8.50 14.56
CA GLN A 17 17.21 7.34 13.70
C GLN A 17 15.96 6.69 13.11
N ARG A 18 14.78 6.98 13.65
CA ARG A 18 13.50 6.38 13.22
C ARG A 18 13.23 6.56 11.73
N THR A 19 13.52 7.75 11.19
CA THR A 19 13.33 8.01 9.75
C THR A 19 14.18 7.08 8.90
N LEU A 20 15.46 6.88 9.27
CA LEU A 20 16.35 5.97 8.57
C LEU A 20 15.88 4.52 8.72
N GLY A 21 15.50 4.09 9.93
CA GLY A 21 15.02 2.73 10.20
C GLY A 21 13.78 2.38 9.37
N PHE A 22 12.77 3.25 9.32
CA PHE A 22 11.58 3.06 8.50
C PHE A 22 11.89 3.09 6.99
N SER A 23 12.86 3.90 6.56
CA SER A 23 13.30 3.92 5.16
C SER A 23 13.96 2.61 4.75
N ILE A 24 14.84 2.06 5.58
CA ILE A 24 15.47 0.75 5.36
C ILE A 24 14.39 -0.35 5.36
N GLN A 25 13.46 -0.32 6.30
CA GLN A 25 12.35 -1.26 6.34
C GLN A 25 11.53 -1.21 5.04
N THR A 26 11.18 -0.02 4.56
CA THR A 26 10.41 0.16 3.32
C THR A 26 11.18 -0.34 2.11
N PHE A 27 12.49 -0.09 2.06
CA PHE A 27 13.36 -0.62 1.01
C PHE A 27 13.37 -2.15 1.00
N LEU A 28 13.54 -2.80 2.15
CA LEU A 28 13.56 -4.26 2.26
C LEU A 28 12.19 -4.88 1.92
N ILE A 29 11.09 -4.23 2.30
CA ILE A 29 9.74 -4.64 1.90
C ILE A 29 9.61 -4.57 0.38
N GLY A 30 10.06 -3.48 -0.25
CA GLY A 30 10.05 -3.31 -1.70
C GLY A 30 10.87 -4.36 -2.42
N LEU A 31 12.08 -4.66 -1.91
CA LEU A 31 12.95 -5.71 -2.45
C LEU A 31 12.27 -7.09 -2.38
N GLY A 32 11.69 -7.44 -1.23
CA GLY A 32 10.93 -8.69 -1.07
C GLY A 32 9.73 -8.78 -2.00
N ALA A 33 9.01 -7.67 -2.18
CA ALA A 33 7.86 -7.59 -3.09
C ALA A 33 8.29 -7.77 -4.56
N VAL A 34 9.41 -7.19 -4.98
CA VAL A 34 9.97 -7.39 -6.32
C VAL A 34 10.31 -8.87 -6.54
N ILE A 35 11.08 -9.49 -5.63
CA ILE A 35 11.44 -10.90 -5.72
C ILE A 35 10.18 -11.77 -5.78
N GLY A 36 9.22 -11.56 -4.89
CA GLY A 36 7.97 -12.32 -4.84
C GLY A 36 7.15 -12.18 -6.11
N SER A 37 7.15 -11.01 -6.74
CA SER A 37 6.41 -10.75 -7.98
C SER A 37 6.98 -11.47 -9.19
N TYR A 38 8.28 -11.67 -9.26
CA TYR A 38 8.92 -12.40 -10.37
C TYR A 38 8.99 -13.92 -10.13
N LEU A 39 8.85 -14.36 -8.89
CA LEU A 39 9.06 -15.77 -8.50
C LEU A 39 8.20 -16.77 -9.29
N PRO A 40 6.88 -16.55 -9.55
CA PRO A 40 6.09 -17.48 -10.36
C PRO A 40 6.61 -17.65 -11.79
N GLY A 41 7.06 -16.56 -12.41
CA GLY A 41 7.67 -16.60 -13.75
C GLY A 41 9.00 -17.36 -13.75
N ILE A 42 9.87 -17.06 -12.78
CA ILE A 42 11.16 -17.76 -12.62
C ILE A 42 10.95 -19.27 -12.46
N LEU A 43 9.99 -19.70 -11.64
CA LEU A 43 9.70 -21.12 -11.47
C LEU A 43 9.17 -21.75 -12.75
N ALA A 44 8.32 -21.04 -13.51
CA ALA A 44 7.85 -21.53 -14.81
C ALA A 44 9.02 -21.74 -15.80
N ASP A 45 9.96 -20.80 -15.86
CA ASP A 45 11.17 -20.89 -16.70
C ASP A 45 12.09 -22.05 -16.28
N HIS A 46 12.01 -22.49 -15.00
CA HIS A 46 12.76 -23.64 -14.46
C HIS A 46 11.98 -24.96 -14.49
N GLY A 47 10.90 -25.03 -15.26
CA GLY A 47 10.18 -26.29 -15.56
C GLY A 47 9.02 -26.60 -14.61
N PHE A 48 8.63 -25.71 -13.71
CA PHE A 48 7.40 -25.87 -12.93
C PHE A 48 6.17 -25.66 -13.81
N SER A 49 5.20 -26.57 -13.72
CA SER A 49 4.02 -26.56 -14.58
C SER A 49 3.19 -25.28 -14.42
N MET A 50 2.83 -24.67 -15.55
CA MET A 50 1.83 -23.58 -15.61
C MET A 50 0.40 -24.10 -15.79
N ALA A 51 0.20 -25.39 -16.03
CA ALA A 51 -1.12 -25.99 -16.09
C ALA A 51 -1.69 -26.14 -14.68
N ALA A 52 -2.99 -25.90 -14.54
CA ALA A 52 -3.67 -26.11 -13.26
C ALA A 52 -3.59 -27.59 -12.86
N GLY A 53 -3.10 -27.85 -11.66
CA GLY A 53 -3.06 -29.19 -11.08
C GLY A 53 -4.46 -29.72 -10.71
N LYS A 54 -4.52 -30.89 -10.05
CA LYS A 54 -5.78 -31.50 -9.57
C LYS A 54 -6.54 -30.60 -8.59
N ASP A 55 -5.83 -29.76 -7.85
CA ASP A 55 -6.33 -28.76 -6.90
C ASP A 55 -6.74 -27.43 -7.57
N GLY A 56 -6.63 -27.32 -8.88
CA GLY A 56 -6.98 -26.13 -9.66
C GLY A 56 -5.92 -25.02 -9.63
N VAL A 57 -4.75 -25.26 -9.01
CA VAL A 57 -3.65 -24.27 -8.92
C VAL A 57 -2.44 -24.80 -9.68
N ALA A 58 -1.79 -23.96 -10.45
CA ALA A 58 -0.57 -24.31 -11.17
C ALA A 58 0.64 -24.44 -10.22
N ASP A 59 1.55 -25.35 -10.53
CA ASP A 59 2.67 -25.66 -9.65
C ASP A 59 3.61 -24.46 -9.45
N ASN A 60 3.91 -23.68 -10.50
CA ASN A 60 4.73 -22.48 -10.37
C ASN A 60 4.15 -21.47 -9.37
N ILE A 61 2.84 -21.34 -9.27
CA ILE A 61 2.16 -20.49 -8.28
C ILE A 61 2.22 -21.14 -6.90
N LYS A 62 1.84 -22.42 -6.80
CA LYS A 62 1.85 -23.16 -5.53
C LYS A 62 3.21 -23.13 -4.85
N TYR A 63 4.27 -23.44 -5.56
CA TYR A 63 5.63 -23.43 -5.02
C TYR A 63 6.12 -22.01 -4.70
N SER A 64 5.68 -20.97 -5.42
CA SER A 64 5.96 -19.58 -5.03
C SER A 64 5.40 -19.25 -3.64
N PHE A 65 4.18 -19.70 -3.33
CA PHE A 65 3.60 -19.52 -2.00
C PHE A 65 4.33 -20.34 -0.94
N TYR A 66 4.74 -21.56 -1.23
CA TYR A 66 5.50 -22.39 -0.28
C TYR A 66 6.87 -21.77 0.05
N ILE A 67 7.59 -21.30 -0.95
CA ILE A 67 8.87 -20.59 -0.77
C ILE A 67 8.64 -19.32 0.04
N GLY A 68 7.64 -18.52 -0.31
CA GLY A 68 7.29 -17.29 0.42
C GLY A 68 6.94 -17.58 1.89
N ALA A 69 6.15 -18.62 2.17
CA ALA A 69 5.81 -19.03 3.53
C ALA A 69 7.05 -19.49 4.32
N ALA A 70 7.92 -20.28 3.71
CA ALA A 70 9.17 -20.73 4.34
C ALA A 70 10.09 -19.56 4.69
N VAL A 71 10.29 -18.62 3.77
CA VAL A 71 11.09 -17.40 4.00
C VAL A 71 10.46 -16.55 5.10
N PHE A 72 9.15 -16.39 5.10
CA PHE A 72 8.44 -15.62 6.11
C PHE A 72 8.60 -16.22 7.51
N ILE A 73 8.41 -17.54 7.66
CA ILE A 73 8.62 -18.24 8.92
C ILE A 73 10.09 -18.12 9.38
N ALA A 74 11.04 -18.33 8.47
CA ALA A 74 12.47 -18.18 8.78
C ALA A 74 12.80 -16.77 9.26
N ALA A 75 12.28 -15.72 8.60
CA ALA A 75 12.48 -14.34 8.99
C ALA A 75 11.93 -14.05 10.40
N ILE A 76 10.72 -14.56 10.72
CA ILE A 76 10.14 -14.42 12.06
C ILE A 76 11.01 -15.11 13.10
N LEU A 77 11.46 -16.35 12.85
CA LEU A 77 12.32 -17.08 13.76
C LEU A 77 13.64 -16.35 14.00
N VAL A 78 14.29 -15.83 12.94
CA VAL A 78 15.47 -14.98 13.06
C VAL A 78 15.20 -13.78 13.95
N THR A 79 14.08 -13.09 13.76
CA THR A 79 13.71 -11.95 14.61
C THR A 79 13.54 -12.37 16.07
N ILE A 80 12.84 -13.47 16.36
CA ILE A 80 12.62 -13.96 17.73
C ILE A 80 13.94 -14.34 18.43
N PHE A 81 14.86 -14.99 17.71
CA PHE A 81 16.09 -15.48 18.33
C PHE A 81 17.21 -14.43 18.40
N PHE A 82 17.24 -13.47 17.51
CA PHE A 82 18.34 -12.51 17.40
C PHE A 82 17.95 -11.08 17.81
N SER A 83 16.67 -10.72 17.82
CA SER A 83 16.25 -9.38 18.30
C SER A 83 16.03 -9.39 19.80
N ARG A 84 16.55 -8.36 20.48
CA ARG A 84 16.30 -8.12 21.90
C ARG A 84 15.40 -6.91 22.05
N GLU A 85 14.37 -7.05 22.87
CA GLU A 85 13.56 -5.92 23.32
C GLU A 85 14.15 -5.33 24.59
N TYR A 86 13.99 -4.03 24.78
CA TYR A 86 14.38 -3.40 26.04
C TYR A 86 13.47 -3.90 27.17
N PRO A 87 14.05 -4.31 28.35
CA PRO A 87 13.25 -4.56 29.53
C PRO A 87 12.39 -3.33 29.86
N PRO A 88 11.17 -3.50 30.44
CA PRO A 88 10.27 -2.37 30.72
C PRO A 88 10.92 -1.22 31.51
N ALA A 89 11.80 -1.54 32.45
CA ALA A 89 12.53 -0.54 33.23
C ALA A 89 13.54 0.29 32.40
N GLU A 90 14.21 -0.34 31.43
CA GLU A 90 15.11 0.39 30.52
C GLU A 90 14.32 1.17 29.48
N TYR A 91 13.21 0.62 28.99
CA TYR A 91 12.31 1.31 28.07
C TYR A 91 11.76 2.62 28.68
N GLU A 92 11.35 2.58 29.98
CA GLU A 92 10.90 3.77 30.73
C GLU A 92 12.00 4.83 30.85
N ASN A 93 13.26 4.44 30.99
CA ASN A 93 14.39 5.37 31.06
C ASN A 93 14.64 6.11 29.73
N TYR A 94 14.43 5.44 28.59
CA TYR A 94 14.67 6.02 27.26
C TYR A 94 13.47 6.79 26.70
N HIS A 95 12.24 6.36 27.02
CA HIS A 95 11.01 6.87 26.41
C HIS A 95 10.07 7.58 27.39
N GLY A 96 10.44 7.62 28.69
CA GLY A 96 9.56 8.10 29.75
C GLY A 96 8.53 7.06 30.15
N LYS A 97 7.90 7.26 31.33
CA LYS A 97 6.82 6.37 31.78
C LYS A 97 5.67 6.43 30.77
N PRO A 98 5.23 5.27 30.21
CA PRO A 98 4.02 5.28 29.40
C PRO A 98 2.87 5.82 30.27
N GLU A 99 2.14 6.81 29.76
CA GLU A 99 0.85 7.14 30.37
C GLU A 99 0.09 5.83 30.53
N LYS A 100 -0.33 5.52 31.79
CA LYS A 100 -1.07 4.28 32.07
C LYS A 100 -2.19 4.19 31.04
N ALA A 101 -2.07 3.23 30.13
CA ALA A 101 -3.12 2.93 29.18
C ALA A 101 -4.37 2.62 30.02
N LYS A 102 -5.26 3.60 30.19
CA LYS A 102 -6.60 3.32 30.68
C LYS A 102 -7.14 2.25 29.76
N LYS A 103 -7.71 1.19 30.33
CA LYS A 103 -8.44 0.19 29.55
C LYS A 103 -9.59 0.93 28.84
N GLU A 104 -9.32 1.36 27.63
CA GLU A 104 -10.28 2.11 26.85
C GLU A 104 -11.31 1.12 26.33
N GLY A 105 -12.55 1.25 26.80
CA GLY A 105 -13.67 0.46 26.31
C GLY A 105 -14.08 0.91 24.89
N LEU A 106 -14.87 0.09 24.21
CA LEU A 106 -15.42 0.40 22.87
C LEU A 106 -16.10 1.78 22.79
N SER A 107 -16.68 2.26 23.90
CA SER A 107 -17.30 3.59 23.99
C SER A 107 -16.30 4.74 23.83
N GLU A 108 -15.09 4.58 24.31
CA GLU A 108 -14.03 5.58 24.21
C GLU A 108 -13.46 5.62 22.77
N ILE A 109 -13.28 4.46 22.14
CA ILE A 109 -12.90 4.37 20.72
C ILE A 109 -13.94 5.06 19.83
N LEU A 110 -15.23 4.86 20.10
CA LEU A 110 -16.31 5.54 19.37
C LEU A 110 -16.32 7.06 19.61
N LYS A 111 -15.97 7.49 20.81
CA LYS A 111 -15.81 8.93 21.14
C LYS A 111 -14.64 9.53 20.38
N ASP A 112 -13.49 8.86 20.36
CA ASP A 112 -12.31 9.30 19.62
C ASP A 112 -12.54 9.26 18.10
N PHE A 113 -13.30 8.28 17.60
CA PHE A 113 -13.73 8.24 16.18
C PHE A 113 -14.60 9.45 15.82
N ARG A 114 -15.53 9.87 16.69
CA ARG A 114 -16.35 11.09 16.48
C ARG A 114 -15.53 12.38 16.65
N GLY A 115 -14.55 12.35 17.56
CA GLY A 115 -13.68 13.49 17.86
C GLY A 115 -12.43 13.59 16.96
N MET A 116 -12.32 12.76 15.92
CA MET A 116 -11.13 12.74 15.08
C MET A 116 -10.82 14.10 14.43
N PRO A 117 -9.53 14.47 14.30
CA PRO A 117 -9.11 15.72 13.69
C PRO A 117 -9.67 15.92 12.28
N ARG A 118 -9.91 17.19 11.89
CA ARG A 118 -10.41 17.54 10.55
C ARG A 118 -9.53 16.95 9.45
N THR A 119 -8.21 17.05 9.58
CA THR A 119 -7.22 16.47 8.66
C THR A 119 -7.45 14.98 8.46
N MET A 120 -7.68 14.24 9.55
CA MET A 120 -7.91 12.80 9.50
C MET A 120 -9.18 12.43 8.75
N ARG A 121 -10.30 13.15 8.96
CA ARG A 121 -11.54 12.94 8.21
C ARG A 121 -11.36 13.19 6.72
N GLN A 122 -10.63 14.24 6.37
CA GLN A 122 -10.32 14.57 4.98
C GLN A 122 -9.40 13.53 4.33
N LEU A 123 -8.36 13.09 5.05
CA LEU A 123 -7.51 11.99 4.59
C LEU A 123 -8.26 10.66 4.49
N GLY A 124 -9.28 10.44 5.33
CA GLY A 124 -10.15 9.27 5.24
C GLY A 124 -10.79 9.10 3.87
N LEU A 125 -11.24 10.21 3.25
CA LEU A 125 -11.78 10.19 1.89
C LEU A 125 -10.71 9.86 0.83
N VAL A 126 -9.51 10.42 0.99
CA VAL A 126 -8.35 10.12 0.12
C VAL A 126 -8.01 8.63 0.21
N GLN A 127 -7.93 8.10 1.43
CA GLN A 127 -7.65 6.68 1.66
C GLN A 127 -8.74 5.78 1.09
N PHE A 128 -10.00 6.15 1.27
CA PHE A 128 -11.11 5.38 0.71
C PHE A 128 -10.94 5.18 -0.80
N PHE A 129 -10.76 6.25 -1.55
CA PHE A 129 -10.63 6.17 -3.00
C PHE A 129 -9.35 5.46 -3.43
N SER A 130 -8.20 5.77 -2.82
CA SER A 130 -6.92 5.17 -3.21
C SER A 130 -6.84 3.67 -2.88
N TRP A 131 -7.33 3.24 -1.71
CA TRP A 131 -7.32 1.83 -1.34
C TRP A 131 -8.39 1.00 -2.04
N PHE A 132 -9.54 1.60 -2.38
CA PHE A 132 -10.51 0.95 -3.27
C PHE A 132 -9.88 0.69 -4.65
N ALA A 133 -9.18 1.67 -5.20
CA ALA A 133 -8.51 1.57 -6.48
C ALA A 133 -7.42 0.48 -6.47
N LEU A 134 -6.54 0.48 -5.46
CA LEU A 134 -5.48 -0.51 -5.34
C LEU A 134 -6.04 -1.92 -5.13
N PHE A 135 -7.07 -2.09 -4.32
CA PHE A 135 -7.68 -3.39 -4.10
C PHE A 135 -8.34 -3.91 -5.36
N SER A 136 -9.05 -3.04 -6.12
CA SER A 136 -9.58 -3.38 -7.45
C SER A 136 -8.45 -3.85 -8.39
N MET A 137 -7.33 -3.16 -8.40
CA MET A 137 -6.15 -3.54 -9.19
C MET A 137 -5.68 -4.94 -8.81
N TRP A 138 -5.47 -5.22 -7.53
CA TRP A 138 -4.97 -6.53 -7.10
C TRP A 138 -5.93 -7.68 -7.40
N VAL A 139 -7.23 -7.44 -7.29
CA VAL A 139 -8.25 -8.48 -7.48
C VAL A 139 -8.55 -8.73 -8.96
N PHE A 140 -8.65 -7.66 -9.76
CA PHE A 140 -9.24 -7.77 -11.11
C PHE A 140 -8.22 -7.68 -12.26
N THR A 141 -6.94 -7.33 -12.02
CA THR A 141 -6.00 -7.11 -13.15
C THR A 141 -5.73 -8.40 -13.93
N THR A 142 -5.60 -9.55 -13.27
CA THR A 142 -5.36 -10.82 -13.98
C THR A 142 -6.52 -11.17 -14.91
N ASP A 143 -7.76 -11.08 -14.43
CA ASP A 143 -8.95 -11.32 -15.24
C ASP A 143 -9.10 -10.28 -16.36
N ALA A 144 -8.81 -9.00 -16.06
CA ALA A 144 -8.84 -7.94 -17.05
C ALA A 144 -7.84 -8.20 -18.18
N VAL A 145 -6.60 -8.58 -17.85
CA VAL A 145 -5.57 -8.90 -18.85
C VAL A 145 -5.93 -10.16 -19.62
N ALA A 146 -6.37 -11.22 -18.95
CA ALA A 146 -6.77 -12.48 -19.58
C ALA A 146 -7.89 -12.28 -20.60
N THR A 147 -8.93 -11.54 -20.25
CA THR A 147 -10.10 -11.35 -21.12
C THR A 147 -9.92 -10.23 -22.13
N HIS A 148 -9.34 -9.09 -21.74
CA HIS A 148 -9.25 -7.90 -22.61
C HIS A 148 -8.01 -7.91 -23.50
N VAL A 149 -6.86 -8.39 -23.00
CA VAL A 149 -5.58 -8.37 -23.75
C VAL A 149 -5.34 -9.69 -24.47
N TYR A 150 -5.55 -10.85 -23.77
CA TYR A 150 -5.41 -12.18 -24.38
C TYR A 150 -6.67 -12.65 -25.13
N GLY A 151 -7.82 -11.98 -24.96
CA GLY A 151 -9.08 -12.33 -25.61
C GLY A 151 -9.69 -13.66 -25.13
N LEU A 152 -9.36 -14.12 -23.91
CA LEU A 152 -9.86 -15.38 -23.39
C LEU A 152 -11.36 -15.30 -23.10
N THR A 153 -12.10 -16.34 -23.46
CA THR A 153 -13.54 -16.46 -23.27
C THR A 153 -13.93 -17.81 -22.68
N GLY A 154 -15.13 -17.93 -22.13
CA GLY A 154 -15.63 -19.19 -21.55
C GLY A 154 -14.96 -19.54 -20.24
N ASN A 155 -14.66 -20.82 -20.01
CA ASN A 155 -14.07 -21.30 -18.76
C ASN A 155 -12.53 -21.28 -18.83
N TYR A 156 -11.95 -20.10 -18.88
CA TYR A 156 -10.52 -19.87 -19.08
C TYR A 156 -9.66 -19.98 -17.81
N THR A 157 -10.24 -19.91 -16.61
CA THR A 157 -9.49 -19.77 -15.35
C THR A 157 -8.53 -20.93 -15.02
N LYS A 158 -8.70 -22.08 -15.68
CA LYS A 158 -7.80 -23.24 -15.54
C LYS A 158 -6.87 -23.41 -16.74
N SER A 159 -6.88 -22.51 -17.71
CA SER A 159 -6.06 -22.60 -18.92
C SER A 159 -4.61 -22.18 -18.65
N ILE A 160 -3.68 -22.67 -19.48
CA ILE A 160 -2.27 -22.24 -19.45
C ILE A 160 -2.17 -20.75 -19.77
N GLN A 161 -2.97 -20.25 -20.71
CA GLN A 161 -2.99 -18.84 -21.12
C GLN A 161 -3.41 -17.92 -19.96
N TYR A 162 -4.35 -18.37 -19.11
CA TYR A 162 -4.72 -17.60 -17.91
C TYR A 162 -3.55 -17.50 -16.92
N ASN A 163 -2.83 -18.61 -16.71
CA ASN A 163 -1.66 -18.60 -15.85
C ASN A 163 -0.52 -17.73 -16.45
N GLU A 164 -0.34 -17.78 -17.78
CA GLU A 164 0.60 -16.89 -18.47
C GLU A 164 0.23 -15.42 -18.27
N ALA A 165 -1.05 -15.05 -18.43
CA ALA A 165 -1.54 -13.72 -18.11
C ALA A 165 -1.23 -13.32 -16.66
N GLY A 166 -1.47 -14.23 -15.70
CA GLY A 166 -1.13 -14.05 -14.29
C GLY A 166 0.36 -13.80 -14.06
N ASN A 167 1.24 -14.55 -14.72
CA ASN A 167 2.69 -14.35 -14.63
C ASN A 167 3.11 -12.98 -15.20
N LYS A 168 2.51 -12.54 -16.31
CA LYS A 168 2.78 -11.20 -16.88
C LYS A 168 2.29 -10.10 -15.95
N VAL A 169 1.12 -10.26 -15.34
CA VAL A 169 0.61 -9.31 -14.33
C VAL A 169 1.51 -9.28 -13.09
N SER A 170 1.94 -10.44 -12.61
CA SER A 170 2.86 -10.54 -11.47
C SER A 170 4.19 -9.82 -11.75
N ALA A 171 4.77 -10.04 -12.92
CA ALA A 171 5.98 -9.34 -13.36
C ALA A 171 5.76 -7.82 -13.48
N ALA A 172 4.60 -7.38 -13.99
CA ALA A 172 4.24 -5.97 -14.04
C ALA A 172 4.08 -5.38 -12.62
N PHE A 173 3.54 -6.16 -11.68
CA PHE A 173 3.50 -5.78 -10.26
C PHE A 173 4.89 -5.69 -9.64
N GLY A 174 5.86 -6.48 -10.08
CA GLY A 174 7.27 -6.30 -9.74
C GLY A 174 7.79 -4.91 -10.15
N VAL A 175 7.37 -4.42 -11.31
CA VAL A 175 7.77 -3.08 -11.80
C VAL A 175 7.21 -1.98 -10.90
N TYR A 176 5.92 -1.99 -10.54
CA TYR A 176 5.42 -0.93 -9.65
C TYR A 176 6.06 -0.96 -8.27
N ASN A 177 6.38 -2.14 -7.74
CA ASN A 177 7.10 -2.26 -6.47
C ASN A 177 8.53 -1.71 -6.57
N LEU A 178 9.25 -1.99 -7.67
CA LEU A 178 10.57 -1.44 -7.93
C LEU A 178 10.54 0.09 -8.04
N VAL A 179 9.60 0.62 -8.81
CA VAL A 179 9.41 2.07 -8.95
C VAL A 179 9.07 2.70 -7.61
N ALA A 180 8.18 2.09 -6.83
CA ALA A 180 7.82 2.58 -5.51
C ALA A 180 9.01 2.60 -4.55
N MET A 181 9.83 1.56 -4.55
CA MET A 181 11.05 1.45 -3.75
C MET A 181 12.01 2.60 -4.07
N LEU A 182 12.28 2.84 -5.35
CA LEU A 182 13.19 3.90 -5.78
C LEU A 182 12.59 5.30 -5.54
N TYR A 183 11.31 5.49 -5.87
CA TYR A 183 10.62 6.76 -5.68
C TYR A 183 10.46 7.16 -4.22
N ALA A 184 10.33 6.19 -3.31
CA ALA A 184 10.26 6.45 -1.87
C ALA A 184 11.49 7.21 -1.34
N LEU A 185 12.67 6.96 -1.91
CA LEU A 185 13.91 7.68 -1.57
C LEU A 185 13.88 9.15 -2.03
N LEU A 186 13.14 9.45 -3.10
CA LEU A 186 13.03 10.79 -3.67
C LEU A 186 11.89 11.61 -3.05
N LEU A 187 10.87 10.96 -2.49
CA LEU A 187 9.68 11.60 -1.94
C LEU A 187 9.98 12.74 -0.95
N PRO A 188 10.89 12.59 0.03
CA PRO A 188 11.19 13.67 0.97
C PRO A 188 11.74 14.93 0.29
N ALA A 189 12.61 14.75 -0.72
CA ALA A 189 13.20 15.86 -1.47
C ALA A 189 12.16 16.58 -2.33
N ILE A 190 11.26 15.82 -2.98
CA ILE A 190 10.17 16.36 -3.79
C ILE A 190 9.17 17.11 -2.89
N ALA A 191 8.75 16.48 -1.78
CA ALA A 191 7.81 17.08 -0.84
C ALA A 191 8.35 18.36 -0.18
N LYS A 192 9.67 18.45 0.00
CA LYS A 192 10.32 19.69 0.49
C LYS A 192 10.23 20.84 -0.53
N ARG A 193 10.22 20.53 -1.84
CA ARG A 193 10.18 21.53 -2.92
C ARG A 193 8.77 22.01 -3.23
N ILE A 194 7.83 21.09 -3.46
CA ILE A 194 6.48 21.40 -3.94
C ILE A 194 5.39 21.19 -2.88
N GLY A 195 5.75 20.71 -1.68
CA GLY A 195 4.82 20.44 -0.59
C GLY A 195 4.23 19.02 -0.63
N ARG A 196 3.85 18.52 0.55
CA ARG A 196 3.37 17.14 0.75
C ARG A 196 2.11 16.84 -0.04
N LYS A 197 1.13 17.76 -0.04
CA LYS A 197 -0.16 17.62 -0.73
C LYS A 197 0.01 17.50 -2.24
N LEU A 198 0.76 18.41 -2.87
CA LEU A 198 0.97 18.38 -4.31
C LEU A 198 1.78 17.13 -4.71
N THR A 199 2.81 16.76 -3.96
CA THR A 199 3.56 15.52 -4.19
C THR A 199 2.63 14.31 -4.20
N HIS A 200 1.71 14.22 -3.21
CA HIS A 200 0.76 13.13 -3.14
C HIS A 200 -0.25 13.16 -4.29
N ALA A 201 -0.81 14.34 -4.60
CA ALA A 201 -1.77 14.49 -5.68
C ALA A 201 -1.17 14.10 -7.05
N PHE A 202 0.03 14.57 -7.38
CA PHE A 202 0.72 14.20 -8.63
C PHE A 202 0.99 12.70 -8.72
N SER A 203 1.43 12.09 -7.61
CA SER A 203 1.66 10.65 -7.55
C SER A 203 0.36 9.86 -7.79
N LEU A 204 -0.75 10.27 -7.19
CA LEU A 204 -2.06 9.63 -7.37
C LEU A 204 -2.59 9.82 -8.81
N ILE A 205 -2.41 11.00 -9.43
CA ILE A 205 -2.76 11.22 -10.83
C ILE A 205 -1.98 10.27 -11.73
N ALA A 206 -0.66 10.15 -11.52
CA ALA A 206 0.17 9.22 -12.28
C ALA A 206 -0.31 7.76 -12.14
N GLY A 207 -0.68 7.34 -10.92
CA GLY A 207 -1.28 6.02 -10.68
C GLY A 207 -2.62 5.82 -11.37
N GLY A 208 -3.50 6.84 -11.33
CA GLY A 208 -4.79 6.80 -12.01
C GLY A 208 -4.66 6.69 -13.53
N ILE A 209 -3.76 7.48 -14.13
CA ILE A 209 -3.43 7.40 -15.56
C ILE A 209 -2.84 6.00 -15.87
N GLY A 210 -1.95 5.50 -15.03
CA GLY A 210 -1.39 4.16 -15.18
C GLY A 210 -2.47 3.08 -15.22
N LEU A 211 -3.44 3.09 -14.30
CA LEU A 211 -4.54 2.13 -14.29
C LEU A 211 -5.46 2.26 -15.50
N ILE A 212 -5.84 3.49 -15.88
CA ILE A 212 -6.68 3.73 -17.07
C ILE A 212 -5.98 3.30 -18.35
N SER A 213 -4.66 3.49 -18.45
CA SER A 213 -3.90 3.13 -19.64
C SER A 213 -3.93 1.64 -19.96
N ILE A 214 -4.21 0.76 -18.98
CA ILE A 214 -4.34 -0.69 -19.20
C ILE A 214 -5.45 -0.99 -20.21
N PHE A 215 -6.51 -0.18 -20.25
CA PHE A 215 -7.60 -0.34 -21.23
C PHE A 215 -7.14 -0.27 -22.69
N PHE A 216 -6.10 0.50 -22.97
CA PHE A 216 -5.57 0.70 -24.32
C PHE A 216 -4.47 -0.29 -24.70
N ILE A 217 -4.03 -1.13 -23.77
CA ILE A 217 -2.97 -2.12 -23.99
C ILE A 217 -3.52 -3.31 -24.76
N LYS A 218 -2.82 -3.67 -25.85
CA LYS A 218 -3.06 -4.88 -26.62
C LYS A 218 -1.93 -5.90 -26.53
N ASP A 219 -0.72 -5.47 -26.17
CA ASP A 219 0.44 -6.32 -25.94
C ASP A 219 0.72 -6.43 -24.43
N PRO A 220 0.65 -7.63 -23.84
CA PRO A 220 0.91 -7.82 -22.41
C PRO A 220 2.27 -7.26 -21.93
N ALA A 221 3.28 -7.20 -22.80
CA ALA A 221 4.58 -6.66 -22.48
C ALA A 221 4.54 -5.14 -22.15
N MET A 222 3.50 -4.45 -22.59
CA MET A 222 3.31 -3.01 -22.32
C MET A 222 2.77 -2.71 -20.91
N LEU A 223 2.23 -3.69 -20.19
CA LEU A 223 1.72 -3.53 -18.82
C LEU A 223 2.73 -2.89 -17.86
N LYS A 224 4.03 -3.18 -18.04
CA LYS A 224 5.10 -2.62 -17.22
C LYS A 224 5.14 -1.08 -17.24
N TYR A 225 4.76 -0.45 -18.35
CA TYR A 225 4.75 1.01 -18.45
C TYR A 225 3.59 1.64 -17.68
N SER A 226 2.41 1.02 -17.71
CA SER A 226 1.27 1.42 -16.87
C SER A 226 1.61 1.34 -15.38
N MET A 227 2.39 0.34 -14.98
CA MET A 227 2.77 0.10 -13.60
C MET A 227 3.79 1.11 -13.06
N VAL A 228 4.49 1.87 -13.91
CA VAL A 228 5.35 2.97 -13.45
C VAL A 228 4.53 4.02 -12.70
N GLY A 229 3.41 4.48 -13.28
CA GLY A 229 2.50 5.43 -12.63
C GLY A 229 1.94 4.89 -11.32
N VAL A 230 1.53 3.60 -11.30
CA VAL A 230 1.05 2.92 -10.09
C VAL A 230 2.12 2.89 -9.00
N GLY A 231 3.39 2.66 -9.36
CA GLY A 231 4.50 2.66 -8.41
C GLY A 231 4.72 4.01 -7.75
N LEU A 232 4.58 5.11 -8.49
CA LEU A 232 4.64 6.47 -7.93
C LEU A 232 3.50 6.68 -6.92
N ALA A 233 2.27 6.26 -7.27
CA ALA A 233 1.13 6.34 -6.35
C ALA A 233 1.35 5.49 -5.11
N TRP A 234 1.79 4.25 -5.26
CA TRP A 234 2.00 3.31 -4.15
C TRP A 234 2.98 3.84 -3.11
N ALA A 235 4.17 4.29 -3.54
CA ALA A 235 5.14 4.90 -2.62
C ALA A 235 4.55 6.10 -1.86
N SER A 236 3.79 6.94 -2.56
CA SER A 236 3.19 8.13 -1.97
C SER A 236 2.04 7.79 -1.00
N ILE A 237 1.21 6.77 -1.30
CA ILE A 237 0.13 6.28 -0.42
C ILE A 237 0.69 5.73 0.89
N LEU A 238 1.84 5.07 0.84
CA LEU A 238 2.49 4.52 2.03
C LEU A 238 3.17 5.58 2.92
N ALA A 239 3.47 6.77 2.40
CA ALA A 239 4.24 7.79 3.10
C ALA A 239 3.43 9.06 3.41
N MET A 240 2.89 9.73 2.41
CA MET A 240 2.37 11.09 2.52
C MET A 240 1.16 11.24 3.47
N PRO A 241 0.14 10.35 3.44
CA PRO A 241 -0.98 10.46 4.37
C PRO A 241 -0.55 10.42 5.84
N TYR A 242 0.43 9.56 6.18
CA TYR A 242 0.93 9.43 7.54
C TYR A 242 1.74 10.65 7.98
N VAL A 243 2.54 11.22 7.09
CA VAL A 243 3.30 12.45 7.35
C VAL A 243 2.36 13.64 7.55
N ILE A 244 1.29 13.77 6.77
CA ILE A 244 0.28 14.83 6.91
C ILE A 244 -0.52 14.63 8.21
N LEU A 245 -0.92 13.38 8.49
CA LEU A 245 -1.71 13.03 9.65
C LEU A 245 -0.95 13.28 10.97
N SER A 246 0.32 12.88 11.05
CA SER A 246 1.13 12.99 12.26
C SER A 246 1.24 14.42 12.79
N GLY A 247 1.20 15.42 11.91
CA GLY A 247 1.18 16.83 12.28
C GLY A 247 -0.13 17.34 12.91
N SER A 248 -1.19 16.53 12.86
CA SER A 248 -2.56 16.90 13.29
C SER A 248 -3.05 16.09 14.48
N ILE A 249 -2.33 15.07 14.90
CA ILE A 249 -2.71 14.21 16.04
C ILE A 249 -2.18 14.82 17.34
N PRO A 250 -3.01 14.89 18.40
CA PRO A 250 -2.56 15.30 19.73
C PRO A 250 -1.51 14.34 20.29
N ALA A 251 -0.53 14.91 21.04
CA ALA A 251 0.46 14.11 21.75
C ALA A 251 -0.23 13.12 22.71
N GLY A 252 0.26 11.90 22.78
CA GLY A 252 -0.30 10.82 23.63
C GLY A 252 -1.46 10.02 23.02
N LYS A 253 -2.06 10.45 21.89
CA LYS A 253 -3.15 9.73 21.23
C LYS A 253 -2.77 9.13 19.85
N LEU A 254 -1.48 9.10 19.54
CA LEU A 254 -0.98 8.67 18.23
C LEU A 254 -1.43 7.23 17.89
N GLY A 255 -1.28 6.29 18.83
CA GLY A 255 -1.63 4.87 18.60
C GLY A 255 -3.11 4.67 18.29
N ILE A 256 -4.02 5.33 19.05
CA ILE A 256 -5.47 5.22 18.86
C ILE A 256 -5.87 5.77 17.51
N TYR A 257 -5.40 6.98 17.17
CA TYR A 257 -5.75 7.60 15.91
C TYR A 257 -5.12 6.89 14.70
N MET A 258 -3.94 6.28 14.82
CA MET A 258 -3.40 5.40 13.78
C MET A 258 -4.25 4.13 13.60
N GLY A 259 -4.75 3.54 14.70
CA GLY A 259 -5.71 2.45 14.64
C GLY A 259 -7.01 2.83 13.93
N ILE A 260 -7.59 3.99 14.27
CA ILE A 260 -8.77 4.53 13.60
C ILE A 260 -8.48 4.83 12.12
N PHE A 261 -7.28 5.31 11.80
CA PHE A 261 -6.91 5.61 10.42
C PHE A 261 -6.83 4.35 9.55
N ASN A 262 -6.42 3.22 10.12
CA ASN A 262 -6.44 1.93 9.43
C ASN A 262 -7.85 1.47 9.03
N PHE A 263 -8.90 1.96 9.70
CA PHE A 263 -10.27 1.71 9.28
C PHE A 263 -10.55 2.27 7.88
N PHE A 264 -10.03 3.46 7.55
CA PHE A 264 -10.16 4.06 6.23
C PHE A 264 -9.36 3.33 5.13
N ILE A 265 -8.45 2.45 5.52
CA ILE A 265 -7.72 1.54 4.63
C ILE A 265 -8.53 0.26 4.41
N THR A 266 -9.04 -0.32 5.48
CA THR A 266 -9.70 -1.64 5.46
C THR A 266 -11.13 -1.56 4.89
N LEU A 267 -11.89 -0.51 5.25
CA LEU A 267 -13.28 -0.34 4.81
C LEU A 267 -13.45 -0.39 3.28
N PRO A 268 -12.68 0.37 2.47
CA PRO A 268 -12.82 0.32 1.01
C PRO A 268 -12.46 -1.06 0.42
N GLN A 269 -11.55 -1.80 1.04
CA GLN A 269 -11.21 -3.16 0.64
C GLN A 269 -12.36 -4.13 0.92
N ILE A 270 -13.02 -4.01 2.08
CA ILE A 270 -14.23 -4.79 2.42
C ILE A 270 -15.35 -4.48 1.43
N VAL A 271 -15.62 -3.20 1.17
CA VAL A 271 -16.66 -2.77 0.21
C VAL A 271 -16.37 -3.34 -1.18
N ASN A 272 -15.14 -3.25 -1.66
CA ASN A 272 -14.75 -3.81 -2.94
C ASN A 272 -14.84 -5.34 -2.94
N GLY A 273 -14.39 -6.02 -1.88
CA GLY A 273 -14.46 -7.48 -1.76
C GLY A 273 -15.89 -8.01 -1.79
N LEU A 274 -16.84 -7.28 -1.17
CA LEU A 274 -18.26 -7.69 -1.15
C LEU A 274 -18.98 -7.36 -2.45
N PHE A 275 -18.73 -6.20 -3.03
CA PHE A 275 -19.52 -5.67 -4.15
C PHE A 275 -18.78 -5.70 -5.49
N GLY A 276 -17.44 -5.72 -5.51
CA GLY A 276 -16.65 -5.61 -6.74
C GLY A 276 -16.95 -6.73 -7.75
N GLY A 277 -16.98 -7.97 -7.30
CA GLY A 277 -17.32 -9.12 -8.17
C GLY A 277 -18.76 -9.06 -8.68
N TRP A 278 -19.71 -8.61 -7.85
CA TRP A 278 -21.10 -8.41 -8.25
C TRP A 278 -21.22 -7.31 -9.32
N ILE A 279 -20.51 -6.19 -9.14
CA ILE A 279 -20.46 -5.08 -10.11
C ILE A 279 -19.88 -5.56 -11.44
N VAL A 280 -18.76 -6.27 -11.42
CA VAL A 280 -18.14 -6.82 -12.64
C VAL A 280 -19.12 -7.72 -13.37
N LYS A 281 -19.78 -8.62 -12.67
CA LYS A 281 -20.72 -9.58 -13.28
C LYS A 281 -21.97 -8.92 -13.83
N HIS A 282 -22.63 -8.03 -13.10
CA HIS A 282 -23.98 -7.56 -13.42
C HIS A 282 -24.01 -6.18 -14.08
N ILE A 283 -23.02 -5.32 -13.81
CA ILE A 283 -22.96 -3.96 -14.38
C ILE A 283 -22.04 -3.96 -15.60
N TYR A 284 -20.89 -4.63 -15.52
CA TYR A 284 -19.89 -4.64 -16.60
C TYR A 284 -19.96 -5.87 -17.52
N GLY A 285 -21.04 -6.66 -17.42
CA GLY A 285 -21.24 -7.83 -18.29
C GLY A 285 -20.12 -8.87 -18.19
N GLY A 286 -19.45 -8.97 -17.03
CA GLY A 286 -18.31 -9.88 -16.80
C GLY A 286 -16.95 -9.31 -17.22
N SER A 287 -16.88 -8.09 -17.75
CA SER A 287 -15.64 -7.48 -18.23
C SER A 287 -14.88 -6.78 -17.10
N ALA A 288 -13.87 -7.45 -16.55
CA ALA A 288 -13.07 -6.95 -15.42
C ALA A 288 -12.25 -5.68 -15.76
N ILE A 289 -11.99 -5.40 -17.04
CA ILE A 289 -11.24 -4.20 -17.45
C ILE A 289 -11.91 -2.89 -16.99
N TYR A 290 -13.24 -2.85 -16.95
CA TYR A 290 -13.96 -1.67 -16.47
C TYR A 290 -13.79 -1.42 -14.98
N ALA A 291 -13.54 -2.48 -14.18
CA ALA A 291 -13.17 -2.31 -12.77
C ALA A 291 -11.79 -1.64 -12.62
N ILE A 292 -10.85 -1.93 -13.51
CA ILE A 292 -9.53 -1.28 -13.54
C ILE A 292 -9.64 0.19 -13.99
N VAL A 293 -10.48 0.48 -14.99
CA VAL A 293 -10.75 1.87 -15.42
C VAL A 293 -11.38 2.67 -14.28
N LEU A 294 -12.39 2.10 -13.59
CA LEU A 294 -13.01 2.73 -12.42
C LEU A 294 -11.98 2.95 -11.30
N ALA A 295 -11.08 1.99 -11.06
CA ALA A 295 -9.99 2.13 -10.10
C ALA A 295 -9.09 3.33 -10.44
N GLY A 296 -8.76 3.52 -11.71
CA GLY A 296 -8.00 4.68 -12.17
C GLY A 296 -8.73 6.01 -11.93
N PHE A 297 -10.04 6.07 -12.19
CA PHE A 297 -10.84 7.25 -11.86
C PHE A 297 -10.89 7.51 -10.34
N PHE A 298 -11.02 6.48 -9.52
CA PHE A 298 -11.00 6.63 -8.06
C PHE A 298 -9.65 7.14 -7.56
N MET A 299 -8.54 6.71 -8.17
CA MET A 299 -7.22 7.24 -7.85
C MET A 299 -7.11 8.75 -8.17
N ILE A 300 -7.72 9.20 -9.28
CA ILE A 300 -7.81 10.63 -9.63
C ILE A 300 -8.72 11.36 -8.65
N CYS A 301 -9.85 10.78 -8.24
CA CYS A 301 -10.70 11.36 -7.20
C CYS A 301 -9.96 11.51 -5.87
N ALA A 302 -9.11 10.53 -5.51
CA ALA A 302 -8.23 10.65 -4.35
C ALA A 302 -7.26 11.84 -4.50
N ALA A 303 -6.65 12.02 -5.67
CA ALA A 303 -5.75 13.13 -5.95
C ALA A 303 -6.44 14.50 -5.78
N VAL A 304 -7.66 14.65 -6.31
CA VAL A 304 -8.46 15.87 -6.12
C VAL A 304 -8.78 16.07 -4.65
N SER A 305 -9.17 15.01 -3.93
CA SER A 305 -9.50 15.07 -2.50
C SER A 305 -8.32 15.53 -1.65
N VAL A 306 -7.08 15.16 -2.01
CA VAL A 306 -5.86 15.61 -1.31
C VAL A 306 -5.75 17.14 -1.28
N LEU A 307 -6.16 17.83 -2.34
CA LEU A 307 -6.02 19.28 -2.43
C LEU A 307 -6.82 20.01 -1.34
N PHE A 308 -7.90 19.41 -0.89
CA PHE A 308 -8.77 19.95 0.17
C PHE A 308 -8.32 19.55 1.59
N VAL A 309 -7.31 18.70 1.75
CA VAL A 309 -6.81 18.28 3.05
C VAL A 309 -6.08 19.43 3.74
N PHE A 310 -6.38 19.68 5.00
CA PHE A 310 -5.67 20.63 5.84
C PHE A 310 -4.37 19.99 6.36
N ASP A 311 -3.21 20.57 6.01
CA ASP A 311 -1.89 20.12 6.46
C ASP A 311 -1.36 21.05 7.57
N ALA A 312 -1.65 20.73 8.83
CA ALA A 312 -1.23 21.51 9.99
C ALA A 312 0.30 21.58 10.12
N GLY A 313 1.01 20.53 9.73
CA GLY A 313 2.47 20.51 9.80
C GLY A 313 3.13 21.46 8.81
N ALA A 314 2.54 21.63 7.61
CA ALA A 314 3.03 22.60 6.65
C ALA A 314 2.82 24.06 7.10
N VAL A 315 1.74 24.33 7.82
CA VAL A 315 1.47 25.66 8.40
C VAL A 315 2.51 26.00 9.46
N ARG A 316 2.80 25.10 10.40
CA ARG A 316 3.82 25.31 11.45
C ARG A 316 5.20 25.58 10.87
N ILE A 317 5.65 24.80 9.90
CA ILE A 317 6.95 24.99 9.25
C ILE A 317 7.05 26.36 8.57
N LYS A 318 5.95 26.86 8.03
CA LYS A 318 5.90 28.18 7.39
C LYS A 318 5.96 29.30 8.45
N GLU A 319 5.27 29.15 9.56
CA GLU A 319 5.28 30.10 10.68
C GLU A 319 6.67 30.19 11.33
N GLU A 320 7.34 29.07 11.59
CA GLU A 320 8.70 29.01 12.12
C GLU A 320 9.74 29.66 11.19
N ARG A 321 9.52 29.62 9.87
CA ARG A 321 10.39 30.32 8.90
C ARG A 321 10.17 31.83 8.83
N ILE A 322 8.96 32.29 9.19
CA ILE A 322 8.59 33.71 9.15
C ILE A 322 8.97 34.43 10.46
N GLN A 323 9.08 33.71 11.57
CA GLN A 323 9.63 34.21 12.82
C GLN A 323 11.12 33.84 12.91
N PRO A 324 12.06 34.66 12.41
CA PRO A 324 13.45 34.47 12.72
C PRO A 324 13.61 34.67 14.23
N VAL A 325 14.27 33.71 14.88
CA VAL A 325 14.59 33.72 16.30
C VAL A 325 15.15 35.09 16.66
N LEU A 326 14.34 35.90 17.34
CA LEU A 326 14.81 37.04 18.10
C LEU A 326 15.47 36.44 19.34
N VAL A 327 16.77 36.19 19.26
CA VAL A 327 17.68 35.97 20.38
C VAL A 327 18.68 37.10 20.40
#